data_e5618c653f0a63b43b73e437c64ab005
#
_entry.id   e5618c653f0a63b43b73e437c64ab005
#
_cell.length_a   1.000
_cell.length_b   1.000
_cell.length_c   1.000
_cell.angle_alpha   90.00
_cell.angle_beta   90.00
_cell.angle_gamma   90.00
#
_symmetry.space_group_name_H-M   'P 1'
#
loop_
_entity.id
_entity.type
_entity.pdbx_description
1 polymer ?
#
loop_
_entity_poly.entity_id
_entity_poly.type
_entity_poly.pdbx_seq_one_letter_code
_entity_poly.pdbx_strand_id
1 'polypeptide(L)'
;MGEERRLSMVAELIRDHIHLEGIDQYLKSTGIKESDFVPIKPADFSGEIFAVDGSNAALCGWMTARVNLIRAGYAVYRGREWQRTVVTFDDLFLADPQLCQSNFDPYLEHYFGLKGIDLQESDLDRLSSYYREMQEYLAINDALDQASPGDIILYDGSFEVFEPLRAVLSVIFTRAGEREVALLAVSKSSSLSWGDEITRPFVQHTSLAGSRLCPGVAWC
;
A
#
# COMPACT_ATOMS: atom_id res chain seq x y z
N MET A 1 -26.69 17.38 -21.86
CA MET A 1 -26.42 17.84 -20.48
C MET A 1 -24.93 18.13 -20.41
N GLY A 2 -24.52 19.39 -20.28
CA GLY A 2 -23.12 19.81 -20.39
C GLY A 2 -22.25 19.24 -19.27
N GLU A 3 -20.98 19.14 -19.56
CA GLU A 3 -19.95 18.58 -18.64
C GLU A 3 -19.89 19.33 -17.30
N GLU A 4 -20.02 20.66 -17.35
CA GLU A 4 -20.11 21.53 -16.16
C GLU A 4 -21.27 21.16 -15.22
N ARG A 5 -22.43 20.78 -15.78
CA ARG A 5 -23.58 20.36 -14.98
C ARG A 5 -23.35 19.00 -14.30
N ARG A 6 -22.62 18.09 -14.96
CA ARG A 6 -22.22 16.80 -14.36
C ARG A 6 -21.23 17.01 -13.22
N LEU A 7 -20.23 17.86 -13.42
CA LEU A 7 -19.25 18.18 -12.39
C LEU A 7 -19.90 18.88 -11.19
N SER A 8 -20.85 19.79 -11.42
CA SER A 8 -21.63 20.44 -10.35
C SER A 8 -22.45 19.43 -9.56
N MET A 9 -23.13 18.50 -10.22
CA MET A 9 -23.90 17.43 -9.55
C MET A 9 -22.99 16.50 -8.73
N VAL A 10 -21.83 16.13 -9.26
CA VAL A 10 -20.87 15.31 -8.52
C VAL A 10 -20.30 16.08 -7.33
N ALA A 11 -20.00 17.37 -7.49
CA ALA A 11 -19.52 18.22 -6.40
C ALA A 11 -20.58 18.40 -5.29
N GLU A 12 -21.88 18.49 -5.66
CA GLU A 12 -22.99 18.52 -4.71
C GLU A 12 -23.14 17.18 -3.98
N LEU A 13 -23.12 16.06 -4.70
CA LEU A 13 -23.14 14.72 -4.09
C LEU A 13 -21.99 14.50 -3.13
N ILE A 14 -20.78 14.92 -3.51
CA ILE A 14 -19.59 14.84 -2.63
C ILE A 14 -19.79 15.74 -1.41
N ARG A 15 -20.28 16.97 -1.58
CA ARG A 15 -20.53 17.91 -0.47
C ARG A 15 -21.58 17.36 0.49
N ASP A 16 -22.66 16.78 -0.02
CA ASP A 16 -23.74 16.22 0.78
C ASP A 16 -23.31 14.95 1.54
N HIS A 17 -22.32 14.21 1.00
CA HIS A 17 -21.71 13.05 1.68
C HIS A 17 -20.61 13.44 2.68
N ILE A 18 -19.98 14.61 2.50
CA ILE A 18 -18.91 15.13 3.38
C ILE A 18 -19.49 16.10 4.42
N HIS A 19 -20.77 16.04 4.74
CA HIS A 19 -21.35 16.97 5.70
C HIS A 19 -20.65 16.92 7.06
N LEU A 20 -20.08 18.08 7.44
CA LEU A 20 -19.46 18.36 8.73
C LEU A 20 -20.40 18.15 9.93
N GLU A 21 -21.73 18.11 9.69
CA GLU A 21 -22.73 17.81 10.71
C GLU A 21 -22.57 16.41 11.33
N GLY A 22 -21.89 15.49 10.64
CA GLY A 22 -21.62 14.16 11.16
C GLY A 22 -20.46 14.06 12.18
N ILE A 23 -19.63 15.11 12.32
CA ILE A 23 -18.42 15.01 13.17
C ILE A 23 -18.78 14.92 14.66
N ASP A 24 -19.74 15.69 15.16
CA ASP A 24 -20.17 15.61 16.55
C ASP A 24 -20.85 14.27 16.86
N GLN A 25 -21.59 13.75 15.90
CA GLN A 25 -22.18 12.42 15.99
C GLN A 25 -21.10 11.33 15.92
N TYR A 26 -20.12 11.48 15.05
CA TYR A 26 -18.96 10.59 14.96
C TYR A 26 -18.19 10.55 16.28
N LEU A 27 -17.81 11.69 16.84
CA LEU A 27 -17.10 11.78 18.11
C LEU A 27 -17.90 11.15 19.26
N LYS A 28 -19.24 11.38 19.30
CA LYS A 28 -20.11 10.78 20.33
C LYS A 28 -20.22 9.27 20.19
N SER A 29 -20.34 8.74 18.99
CA SER A 29 -20.57 7.32 18.75
C SER A 29 -19.29 6.49 18.80
N THR A 30 -18.15 7.06 18.40
CA THR A 30 -16.85 6.39 18.52
C THR A 30 -16.21 6.54 19.89
N GLY A 31 -16.62 7.53 20.66
CA GLY A 31 -16.01 7.87 21.95
C GLY A 31 -14.60 8.45 21.84
N ILE A 32 -14.16 8.82 20.62
CA ILE A 32 -12.84 9.43 20.37
C ILE A 32 -12.71 10.75 21.15
N LYS A 33 -11.60 10.90 21.84
CA LYS A 33 -11.25 12.05 22.68
C LYS A 33 -9.92 12.64 22.24
N GLU A 34 -9.63 13.86 22.68
CA GLU A 34 -8.34 14.52 22.45
C GLU A 34 -7.15 13.66 22.91
N SER A 35 -7.31 12.95 24.03
CA SER A 35 -6.29 12.04 24.57
C SER A 35 -5.92 10.86 23.65
N ASP A 36 -6.74 10.55 22.65
CA ASP A 36 -6.51 9.45 21.72
C ASP A 36 -5.61 9.90 20.54
N PHE A 37 -5.39 11.20 20.42
CA PHE A 37 -4.48 11.77 19.43
C PHE A 37 -3.11 12.03 20.05
N VAL A 38 -2.10 11.33 19.55
CA VAL A 38 -0.72 11.47 20.04
C VAL A 38 -0.01 12.54 19.25
N PRO A 39 0.46 13.64 19.89
CA PRO A 39 1.22 14.66 19.18
C PRO A 39 2.51 14.13 18.58
N ILE A 40 2.69 14.32 17.28
CA ILE A 40 3.92 13.95 16.58
C ILE A 40 4.93 15.09 16.78
N LYS A 41 6.08 14.76 17.33
CA LYS A 41 7.22 15.70 17.44
C LYS A 41 8.21 15.37 16.34
N PRO A 42 8.76 16.40 15.66
CA PRO A 42 9.89 16.19 14.77
C PRO A 42 11.02 15.46 15.51
N ALA A 43 11.55 14.45 14.88
CA ALA A 43 12.73 13.73 15.37
C ALA A 43 13.79 13.74 14.28
N ASP A 44 15.06 13.87 14.67
CA ASP A 44 16.16 13.70 13.74
C ASP A 44 16.30 12.21 13.39
N PHE A 45 16.31 11.94 12.11
CA PHE A 45 16.52 10.61 11.58
C PHE A 45 17.79 10.61 10.72
N SER A 46 18.77 9.77 11.09
CA SER A 46 20.07 9.69 10.42
C SER A 46 20.25 8.47 9.53
N GLY A 47 19.30 7.53 9.58
CA GLY A 47 19.30 6.32 8.78
C GLY A 47 18.95 6.57 7.31
N GLU A 48 18.99 5.50 6.54
CA GLU A 48 18.50 5.49 5.16
C GLU A 48 17.01 5.12 5.11
N ILE A 49 16.31 5.69 4.12
CA ILE A 49 14.92 5.37 3.81
C ILE A 49 14.90 4.74 2.43
N PHE A 50 14.41 3.51 2.35
CA PHE A 50 14.22 2.75 1.12
C PHE A 50 12.74 2.84 0.72
N ALA A 51 12.42 3.62 -0.30
CA ALA A 51 11.05 3.77 -0.79
C ALA A 51 10.79 2.78 -1.93
N VAL A 52 9.98 1.77 -1.67
CA VAL A 52 9.66 0.67 -2.60
C VAL A 52 8.36 0.96 -3.31
N ASP A 53 8.38 0.81 -4.64
CA ASP A 53 7.21 0.97 -5.51
C ASP A 53 7.33 0.07 -6.74
N GLY A 54 6.18 -0.24 -7.35
CA GLY A 54 6.10 -0.98 -8.58
C GLY A 54 5.04 -0.41 -9.53
N SER A 55 5.22 -0.70 -10.80
CA SER A 55 4.29 -0.29 -11.85
C SER A 55 3.88 -1.47 -12.73
N ASN A 56 2.68 -1.37 -13.29
CA ASN A 56 2.10 -2.34 -14.21
C ASN A 56 1.43 -1.59 -15.37
N ALA A 57 1.83 -1.88 -16.59
CA ALA A 57 1.27 -1.30 -17.80
C ALA A 57 0.87 -2.41 -18.80
N ALA A 58 -0.43 -2.51 -19.09
CA ALA A 58 -0.93 -3.43 -20.12
C ALA A 58 -0.48 -2.96 -21.51
N LEU A 59 0.18 -3.84 -22.25
CA LEU A 59 0.67 -3.56 -23.61
C LEU A 59 -0.27 -4.11 -24.69
N CYS A 60 -0.67 -5.35 -24.54
CA CYS A 60 -1.64 -6.00 -25.43
C CYS A 60 -2.29 -7.18 -24.72
N GLY A 61 -3.41 -7.67 -25.27
CA GLY A 61 -4.11 -8.79 -24.68
C GLY A 61 -5.22 -9.31 -25.57
N TRP A 62 -5.73 -10.49 -25.21
CA TRP A 62 -6.88 -11.16 -25.78
C TRP A 62 -7.72 -11.78 -24.64
N MET A 63 -8.73 -12.54 -24.97
CA MET A 63 -9.70 -12.99 -23.95
C MET A 63 -9.09 -13.85 -22.83
N THR A 64 -8.05 -14.61 -23.13
CA THR A 64 -7.47 -15.59 -22.20
C THR A 64 -6.11 -15.23 -21.65
N ALA A 65 -5.47 -14.20 -22.19
CA ALA A 65 -4.15 -13.79 -21.72
C ALA A 65 -3.87 -12.30 -22.00
N ARG A 66 -2.95 -11.71 -21.25
CA ARG A 66 -2.52 -10.32 -21.40
C ARG A 66 -1.02 -10.18 -21.16
N VAL A 67 -0.37 -9.39 -21.99
CA VAL A 67 1.03 -9.02 -21.80
C VAL A 67 1.11 -7.67 -21.11
N ASN A 68 1.81 -7.63 -20.00
CA ASN A 68 2.05 -6.44 -19.20
C ASN A 68 3.56 -6.17 -19.13
N LEU A 69 3.94 -4.90 -19.09
CA LEU A 69 5.25 -4.48 -18.64
C LEU A 69 5.15 -4.24 -17.14
N ILE A 70 5.97 -4.94 -16.37
CA ILE A 70 6.01 -4.80 -14.92
C ILE A 70 7.40 -4.32 -14.51
N ARG A 71 7.43 -3.35 -13.64
CA ARG A 71 8.65 -2.82 -13.04
C ARG A 71 8.48 -2.73 -11.54
N ALA A 72 9.53 -3.09 -10.79
CA ALA A 72 9.59 -2.91 -9.34
C ALA A 72 11.00 -2.51 -8.93
N GLY A 73 11.11 -1.81 -7.82
CA GLY A 73 12.39 -1.39 -7.28
C GLY A 73 12.24 -0.45 -6.10
N TYR A 74 13.32 0.22 -5.74
CA TYR A 74 13.30 1.18 -4.65
C TYR A 74 14.25 2.35 -4.88
N ALA A 75 13.92 3.49 -4.29
CA ALA A 75 14.78 4.65 -4.19
C ALA A 75 15.30 4.80 -2.75
N VAL A 76 16.58 5.13 -2.59
CA VAL A 76 17.21 5.31 -1.29
C VAL A 76 17.45 6.78 -1.03
N TYR A 77 17.02 7.23 0.15
CA TYR A 77 17.19 8.58 0.64
C TYR A 77 17.94 8.58 1.96
N ARG A 78 18.76 9.62 2.19
CA ARG A 78 19.30 9.95 3.50
C ARG A 78 18.85 11.35 3.87
N GLY A 79 18.03 11.47 4.89
CA GLY A 79 17.30 12.70 5.15
C GLY A 79 16.39 13.07 3.97
N ARG A 80 16.67 14.20 3.30
CA ARG A 80 15.93 14.65 2.11
C ARG A 80 16.69 14.45 0.79
N GLU A 81 17.88 13.87 0.85
CA GLU A 81 18.75 13.72 -0.31
C GLU A 81 18.59 12.33 -0.91
N TRP A 82 18.23 12.30 -2.19
CA TRP A 82 18.27 11.08 -2.98
C TRP A 82 19.71 10.57 -3.12
N GLN A 83 19.91 9.28 -2.89
CA GLN A 83 21.22 8.62 -2.99
C GLN A 83 21.33 7.78 -4.25
N ARG A 84 20.37 6.89 -4.46
CA ARG A 84 20.33 5.96 -5.61
C ARG A 84 18.94 5.42 -5.85
N THR A 85 18.74 4.86 -7.05
CA THR A 85 17.58 4.05 -7.39
C THR A 85 18.05 2.67 -7.83
N VAL A 86 17.38 1.64 -7.35
CA VAL A 86 17.63 0.24 -7.72
C VAL A 86 16.36 -0.29 -8.38
N VAL A 87 16.50 -0.80 -9.61
CA VAL A 87 15.43 -1.52 -10.31
C VAL A 87 15.70 -3.01 -10.12
N THR A 88 14.84 -3.70 -9.38
CA THR A 88 14.98 -5.12 -9.09
C THR A 88 14.29 -5.99 -10.13
N PHE A 89 13.28 -5.44 -10.80
CA PHE A 89 12.55 -6.10 -11.88
C PHE A 89 12.12 -5.09 -12.94
N ASP A 90 12.33 -5.40 -14.22
CA ASP A 90 11.85 -4.61 -15.36
C ASP A 90 11.71 -5.56 -16.57
N ASP A 91 10.56 -6.20 -16.71
CA ASP A 91 10.37 -7.20 -17.77
C ASP A 91 8.89 -7.37 -18.13
N LEU A 92 8.65 -8.13 -19.18
CA LEU A 92 7.33 -8.52 -19.65
C LEU A 92 6.79 -9.67 -18.83
N PHE A 93 5.52 -9.56 -18.47
CA PHE A 93 4.76 -10.61 -17.79
C PHE A 93 3.56 -11.02 -18.64
N LEU A 94 3.44 -12.34 -18.90
CA LEU A 94 2.25 -12.92 -19.52
C LEU A 94 1.27 -13.33 -18.43
N ALA A 95 0.22 -12.55 -18.25
CA ALA A 95 -0.91 -12.92 -17.41
C ALA A 95 -1.75 -13.96 -18.15
N ASP A 96 -1.62 -15.22 -17.73
CA ASP A 96 -2.37 -16.37 -18.20
C ASP A 96 -2.73 -17.23 -16.98
N PRO A 97 -4.02 -17.48 -16.70
CA PRO A 97 -4.44 -18.28 -15.55
C PRO A 97 -3.81 -19.67 -15.51
N GLN A 98 -3.52 -20.27 -16.65
CA GLN A 98 -2.89 -21.60 -16.72
C GLN A 98 -1.41 -21.58 -16.33
N LEU A 99 -0.74 -20.42 -16.45
CA LEU A 99 0.66 -20.22 -16.07
C LEU A 99 0.80 -19.58 -14.68
N CYS A 100 -0.31 -19.24 -14.01
CA CYS A 100 -0.30 -18.51 -12.75
C CYS A 100 0.66 -19.16 -11.74
N GLN A 101 0.44 -20.42 -11.42
CA GLN A 101 1.26 -21.15 -10.44
C GLN A 101 2.75 -21.16 -10.83
N SER A 102 3.05 -21.54 -12.09
CA SER A 102 4.43 -21.64 -12.57
C SER A 102 5.16 -20.30 -12.62
N ASN A 103 4.45 -19.19 -12.76
CA ASN A 103 5.03 -17.85 -12.75
C ASN A 103 5.46 -17.40 -11.34
N PHE A 104 4.79 -17.90 -10.29
CA PHE A 104 5.07 -17.48 -8.90
C PHE A 104 5.98 -18.46 -8.15
N ASP A 105 5.87 -19.78 -8.41
CA ASP A 105 6.62 -20.81 -7.69
C ASP A 105 8.13 -20.56 -7.58
N PRO A 106 8.84 -20.14 -8.65
CA PRO A 106 10.27 -19.91 -8.57
C PRO A 106 10.63 -18.84 -7.54
N TYR A 107 9.82 -17.79 -7.41
CA TYR A 107 10.04 -16.69 -6.47
C TYR A 107 9.69 -17.11 -5.04
N LEU A 108 8.57 -17.80 -4.86
CA LEU A 108 8.11 -18.29 -3.56
C LEU A 108 9.12 -19.26 -2.94
N GLU A 109 9.59 -20.24 -3.73
CA GLU A 109 10.54 -21.22 -3.22
C GLU A 109 11.93 -20.64 -3.00
N HIS A 110 12.45 -19.92 -4.01
CA HIS A 110 13.85 -19.45 -3.99
C HIS A 110 14.10 -18.34 -2.96
N TYR A 111 13.22 -17.33 -2.90
CA TYR A 111 13.44 -16.15 -2.06
C TYR A 111 12.79 -16.24 -0.69
N PHE A 112 11.69 -16.98 -0.56
CA PHE A 112 10.94 -17.04 0.69
C PHE A 112 10.89 -18.43 1.32
N GLY A 113 11.43 -19.46 0.64
CA GLY A 113 11.40 -20.83 1.14
C GLY A 113 10.01 -21.45 1.23
N LEU A 114 9.02 -20.86 0.55
CA LEU A 114 7.62 -21.24 0.61
C LEU A 114 7.29 -22.25 -0.49
N LYS A 115 6.65 -23.38 -0.11
CA LYS A 115 6.23 -24.44 -1.03
C LYS A 115 4.75 -24.74 -0.87
N GLY A 116 4.12 -25.12 -1.98
CA GLY A 116 2.73 -25.59 -1.97
C GLY A 116 1.70 -24.48 -1.72
N ILE A 117 2.04 -23.24 -2.01
CA ILE A 117 1.09 -22.14 -2.02
C ILE A 117 0.27 -22.27 -3.30
N ASP A 118 -1.05 -22.45 -3.15
CA ASP A 118 -1.98 -22.55 -4.27
C ASP A 118 -2.38 -21.14 -4.74
N LEU A 119 -1.91 -20.75 -5.91
CA LEU A 119 -2.18 -19.46 -6.54
C LEU A 119 -3.13 -19.68 -7.72
N GLN A 120 -4.42 -19.47 -7.49
CA GLN A 120 -5.43 -19.54 -8.54
C GLN A 120 -6.11 -18.18 -8.69
N GLU A 121 -5.93 -17.57 -9.85
CA GLU A 121 -6.62 -16.34 -10.23
C GLU A 121 -6.97 -16.40 -11.73
N SER A 122 -8.22 -16.14 -12.04
CA SER A 122 -8.74 -16.14 -13.40
C SER A 122 -8.90 -14.73 -14.01
N ASP A 123 -8.92 -13.69 -13.18
CA ASP A 123 -8.97 -12.31 -13.61
C ASP A 123 -7.57 -11.83 -14.01
N LEU A 124 -7.39 -11.48 -15.29
CA LEU A 124 -6.09 -11.11 -15.86
C LEU A 124 -5.52 -9.83 -15.25
N ASP A 125 -6.38 -8.88 -14.87
CA ASP A 125 -5.94 -7.61 -14.26
C ASP A 125 -5.45 -7.86 -12.83
N ARG A 126 -6.15 -8.72 -12.07
CA ARG A 126 -5.72 -9.13 -10.74
C ARG A 126 -4.45 -9.94 -10.79
N LEU A 127 -4.35 -10.89 -11.72
CA LEU A 127 -3.15 -11.70 -11.88
C LEU A 127 -1.91 -10.85 -12.13
N SER A 128 -2.02 -9.85 -13.02
CA SER A 128 -0.94 -8.89 -13.27
C SER A 128 -0.61 -8.04 -12.05
N SER A 129 -1.64 -7.65 -11.29
CA SER A 129 -1.47 -6.86 -10.06
C SER A 129 -0.77 -7.67 -8.96
N TYR A 130 -1.13 -8.94 -8.78
CA TYR A 130 -0.48 -9.83 -7.82
C TYR A 130 0.96 -10.14 -8.19
N TYR A 131 1.25 -10.28 -9.50
CA TYR A 131 2.62 -10.46 -9.94
C TYR A 131 3.48 -9.21 -9.69
N ARG A 132 2.94 -8.00 -9.95
CA ARG A 132 3.60 -6.74 -9.59
C ARG A 132 3.86 -6.67 -8.08
N GLU A 133 2.86 -6.99 -7.25
CA GLU A 133 2.97 -7.03 -5.80
C GLU A 133 4.06 -8.01 -5.32
N MET A 134 4.14 -9.20 -5.94
CA MET A 134 5.24 -10.14 -5.68
C MET A 134 6.61 -9.53 -5.98
N GLN A 135 6.74 -8.81 -7.09
CA GLN A 135 8.01 -8.15 -7.45
C GLN A 135 8.36 -7.01 -6.48
N GLU A 136 7.35 -6.31 -5.94
CA GLU A 136 7.55 -5.34 -4.87
C GLU A 136 8.03 -6.00 -3.57
N TYR A 137 7.50 -7.17 -3.21
CA TYR A 137 7.99 -7.94 -2.05
C TYR A 137 9.41 -8.44 -2.24
N LEU A 138 9.80 -8.79 -3.46
CA LEU A 138 11.20 -9.09 -3.78
C LEU A 138 12.08 -7.85 -3.66
N ALA A 139 11.59 -6.69 -4.07
CA ALA A 139 12.30 -5.42 -3.88
C ALA A 139 12.46 -5.06 -2.40
N ILE A 140 11.45 -5.31 -1.55
CA ILE A 140 11.56 -5.18 -0.09
C ILE A 140 12.62 -6.14 0.44
N ASN A 141 12.62 -7.38 -0.03
CA ASN A 141 13.57 -8.41 0.40
C ASN A 141 15.01 -8.02 0.04
N ASP A 142 15.25 -7.48 -1.16
CA ASP A 142 16.54 -6.95 -1.60
C ASP A 142 16.93 -5.70 -0.77
N ALA A 143 16.00 -4.79 -0.54
CA ALA A 143 16.22 -3.61 0.31
C ALA A 143 16.61 -4.01 1.74
N LEU A 144 15.99 -5.05 2.31
CA LEU A 144 16.37 -5.59 3.62
C LEU A 144 17.82 -6.09 3.63
N ASP A 145 18.30 -6.67 2.54
CA ASP A 145 19.71 -7.12 2.46
C ASP A 145 20.71 -5.95 2.45
N GLN A 146 20.28 -4.78 1.98
CA GLN A 146 21.11 -3.57 1.90
C GLN A 146 20.99 -2.68 3.16
N ALA A 147 19.87 -2.77 3.87
CA ALA A 147 19.56 -1.92 5.00
C ALA A 147 20.39 -2.28 6.24
N SER A 148 20.70 -1.28 7.04
CA SER A 148 21.35 -1.37 8.34
C SER A 148 20.31 -1.30 9.48
N PRO A 149 20.63 -1.79 10.69
CA PRO A 149 19.77 -1.61 11.86
C PRO A 149 19.37 -0.13 12.07
N GLY A 150 18.08 0.10 12.26
CA GLY A 150 17.53 1.45 12.43
C GLY A 150 17.12 2.14 11.13
N ASP A 151 17.38 1.58 9.95
CA ASP A 151 16.86 2.09 8.68
C ASP A 151 15.35 1.85 8.54
N ILE A 152 14.74 2.51 7.56
CA ILE A 152 13.31 2.43 7.29
C ILE A 152 13.07 1.97 5.86
N ILE A 153 12.19 1.00 5.68
CA ILE A 153 11.65 0.65 4.37
C ILE A 153 10.19 1.16 4.31
N LEU A 154 9.91 2.00 3.32
CA LEU A 154 8.57 2.49 3.01
C LEU A 154 8.03 1.75 1.79
N TYR A 155 6.93 1.05 1.94
CA TYR A 155 6.22 0.38 0.85
C TYR A 155 5.04 1.24 0.40
N ASP A 156 4.98 1.59 -0.89
CA ASP A 156 3.84 2.30 -1.49
C ASP A 156 2.67 1.35 -1.72
N GLY A 157 1.88 1.15 -0.70
CA GLY A 157 0.77 0.20 -0.72
C GLY A 157 0.17 -0.04 0.67
N SER A 158 -0.47 -1.17 0.82
CA SER A 158 -0.97 -1.66 2.11
C SER A 158 -0.46 -3.08 2.37
N PHE A 159 -0.40 -3.48 3.63
CA PHE A 159 -0.15 -4.88 3.99
C PHE A 159 -1.43 -5.72 4.02
N GLU A 160 -2.51 -5.20 3.47
CA GLU A 160 -3.71 -5.97 3.14
C GLU A 160 -3.50 -6.65 1.78
N VAL A 161 -3.15 -7.92 1.81
CA VAL A 161 -2.63 -8.66 0.66
C VAL A 161 -3.60 -9.72 0.15
N PHE A 162 -3.38 -10.13 -1.10
CA PHE A 162 -3.92 -11.36 -1.65
C PHE A 162 -3.56 -12.54 -0.74
N GLU A 163 -4.57 -13.27 -0.26
CA GLU A 163 -4.42 -14.29 0.79
C GLU A 163 -3.24 -15.26 0.57
N PRO A 164 -3.03 -15.81 -0.64
CA PRO A 164 -1.89 -16.69 -0.89
C PRO A 164 -0.52 -16.03 -0.66
N LEU A 165 -0.40 -14.71 -0.79
CA LEU A 165 0.85 -13.99 -0.56
C LEU A 165 1.06 -13.55 0.89
N ARG A 166 0.11 -13.80 1.79
CA ARG A 166 0.23 -13.48 3.22
C ARG A 166 1.43 -14.16 3.88
N ALA A 167 1.74 -15.39 3.48
CA ALA A 167 2.90 -16.10 3.97
C ALA A 167 4.22 -15.40 3.60
N VAL A 168 4.29 -14.77 2.43
CA VAL A 168 5.44 -13.98 1.98
C VAL A 168 5.66 -12.79 2.91
N LEU A 169 4.59 -12.04 3.23
CA LEU A 169 4.68 -10.92 4.18
C LEU A 169 5.14 -11.37 5.56
N SER A 170 4.69 -12.54 6.03
CA SER A 170 5.13 -13.08 7.32
C SER A 170 6.65 -13.30 7.35
N VAL A 171 7.22 -13.82 6.26
CA VAL A 171 8.69 -13.97 6.13
C VAL A 171 9.38 -12.60 6.12
N ILE A 172 8.86 -11.65 5.35
CA ILE A 172 9.41 -10.29 5.26
C ILE A 172 9.40 -9.58 6.62
N PHE A 173 8.29 -9.64 7.37
CA PHE A 173 8.20 -9.05 8.70
C PHE A 173 9.17 -9.69 9.70
N THR A 174 9.32 -11.02 9.64
CA THR A 174 10.28 -11.72 10.49
C THR A 174 11.69 -11.23 10.19
N ARG A 175 12.08 -11.16 8.91
CA ARG A 175 13.40 -10.68 8.49
C ARG A 175 13.64 -9.22 8.87
N ALA A 176 12.65 -8.36 8.70
CA ALA A 176 12.74 -6.95 9.09
C ALA A 176 12.99 -6.81 10.60
N GLY A 177 12.27 -7.58 11.43
CA GLY A 177 12.47 -7.63 12.87
C GLY A 177 13.87 -8.13 13.27
N GLU A 178 14.36 -9.22 12.65
CA GLU A 178 15.70 -9.78 12.91
C GLU A 178 16.82 -8.80 12.53
N ARG A 179 16.59 -7.94 11.54
CA ARG A 179 17.56 -6.93 11.08
C ARG A 179 17.39 -5.57 11.75
N GLU A 180 16.44 -5.42 12.65
CA GLU A 180 16.12 -4.15 13.32
C GLU A 180 15.79 -3.02 12.32
N VAL A 181 15.14 -3.36 11.20
CA VAL A 181 14.70 -2.42 10.16
C VAL A 181 13.19 -2.18 10.30
N ALA A 182 12.78 -0.91 10.32
CA ALA A 182 11.37 -0.57 10.36
C ALA A 182 10.76 -0.73 8.97
N LEU A 183 9.69 -1.55 8.86
CA LEU A 183 8.93 -1.72 7.62
C LEU A 183 7.56 -1.06 7.77
N LEU A 184 7.27 -0.08 6.93
CA LEU A 184 6.07 0.74 6.96
C LEU A 184 5.35 0.71 5.60
N ALA A 185 4.03 0.57 5.62
CA ALA A 185 3.20 0.74 4.42
C ALA A 185 2.58 2.14 4.39
N VAL A 186 2.60 2.76 3.22
CA VAL A 186 1.99 4.06 2.97
C VAL A 186 0.81 3.88 2.02
N SER A 187 -0.39 3.79 2.56
CA SER A 187 -1.60 3.64 1.77
C SER A 187 -2.12 5.02 1.33
N LYS A 188 -2.25 5.21 0.02
CA LYS A 188 -2.80 6.46 -0.57
C LYS A 188 -4.31 6.58 -0.42
N SER A 189 -4.99 5.46 -0.22
CA SER A 189 -6.44 5.40 -0.02
C SER A 189 -6.76 4.35 1.04
N SER A 190 -7.88 4.52 1.71
CA SER A 190 -8.37 3.57 2.68
C SER A 190 -9.82 3.23 2.39
N SER A 191 -10.12 1.95 2.36
CA SER A 191 -11.49 1.41 2.32
C SER A 191 -12.11 1.27 3.71
N LEU A 192 -11.36 1.59 4.77
CA LEU A 192 -11.87 1.54 6.12
C LEU A 192 -13.06 2.48 6.27
N SER A 193 -14.15 1.94 6.73
CA SER A 193 -15.41 2.64 6.93
C SER A 193 -15.86 2.54 8.38
N TRP A 194 -16.71 3.48 8.79
CA TRP A 194 -17.30 3.51 10.10
C TRP A 194 -18.82 3.55 9.97
N GLY A 195 -19.53 2.77 10.81
CA GLY A 195 -20.98 2.70 10.90
C GLY A 195 -21.58 1.47 10.22
N ASP A 196 -22.71 0.99 10.73
CA ASP A 196 -23.36 -0.24 10.27
C ASP A 196 -24.21 -0.03 9.01
N GLU A 197 -24.74 1.18 8.81
CA GLU A 197 -25.69 1.46 7.71
C GLU A 197 -25.14 2.38 6.62
N ILE A 198 -24.11 3.18 6.92
CA ILE A 198 -23.52 4.13 5.99
C ILE A 198 -22.03 4.02 6.08
N THR A 199 -21.42 3.55 4.99
CA THR A 199 -19.97 3.52 4.82
C THR A 199 -19.40 4.94 4.84
N ARG A 200 -18.94 5.39 5.99
CA ARG A 200 -18.24 6.67 6.13
C ARG A 200 -16.74 6.43 6.11
N PRO A 201 -15.96 7.18 5.31
CA PRO A 201 -14.51 7.01 5.24
C PRO A 201 -13.87 7.27 6.60
N PHE A 202 -13.37 6.22 7.26
CA PHE A 202 -12.83 6.29 8.63
C PHE A 202 -11.68 7.30 8.74
N VAL A 203 -10.70 7.21 7.85
CA VAL A 203 -9.51 8.08 7.86
C VAL A 203 -9.89 9.57 7.72
N GLN A 204 -10.86 9.87 6.84
CA GLN A 204 -11.32 11.24 6.63
C GLN A 204 -12.01 11.80 7.87
N HIS A 205 -12.89 11.03 8.51
CA HIS A 205 -13.59 11.45 9.74
C HIS A 205 -12.61 11.60 10.90
N THR A 206 -11.66 10.69 11.04
CA THR A 206 -10.60 10.78 12.06
C THR A 206 -9.72 12.01 11.83
N SER A 207 -9.36 12.31 10.59
CA SER A 207 -8.62 13.51 10.23
C SER A 207 -9.37 14.80 10.60
N LEU A 208 -10.67 14.87 10.30
CA LEU A 208 -11.50 16.00 10.68
C LEU A 208 -11.65 16.13 12.21
N ALA A 209 -11.81 14.99 12.90
CA ALA A 209 -11.89 14.95 14.36
C ALA A 209 -10.60 15.43 15.00
N GLY A 210 -9.44 14.94 14.55
CA GLY A 210 -8.13 15.36 15.04
C GLY A 210 -7.87 16.85 14.79
N SER A 211 -8.20 17.35 13.61
CA SER A 211 -8.08 18.78 13.31
C SER A 211 -8.94 19.67 14.20
N ARG A 212 -10.08 19.17 14.67
CA ARG A 212 -10.98 19.86 15.57
C ARG A 212 -10.54 19.79 17.04
N LEU A 213 -10.13 18.60 17.49
CA LEU A 213 -9.73 18.35 18.88
C LEU A 213 -8.31 18.83 19.19
N CYS A 214 -7.41 18.78 18.21
CA CYS A 214 -5.99 19.11 18.33
C CYS A 214 -5.59 20.16 17.28
N PRO A 215 -6.16 21.38 17.29
CA PRO A 215 -5.89 22.38 16.24
C PRO A 215 -4.43 22.82 16.26
N GLY A 216 -3.79 22.83 15.08
CA GLY A 216 -2.43 23.30 14.90
C GLY A 216 -1.33 22.35 15.38
N VAL A 217 -1.67 21.14 15.77
CA VAL A 217 -0.73 20.09 16.18
C VAL A 217 -0.73 18.96 15.16
N ALA A 218 0.46 18.48 14.76
CA ALA A 218 0.56 17.23 14.02
C ALA A 218 0.34 16.06 15.01
N TRP A 219 -0.46 15.07 14.62
CA TRP A 219 -0.85 13.94 15.46
C TRP A 219 -0.94 12.63 14.65
N CYS A 220 -0.90 11.50 15.34
CA CYS A 220 -1.19 10.16 14.82
C CYS A 220 -2.19 9.43 15.74
#